data_352265142843ede0d49a0a6d59edf3ef
#
_entry.id   352265142843ede0d49a0a6d59edf3ef
#
_cell.length_a   1.000
_cell.length_b   1.000
_cell.length_c   1.000
_cell.angle_alpha   90.00
_cell.angle_beta   90.00
_cell.angle_gamma   90.00
#
_symmetry.space_group_name_H-M   'P 1'
#
loop_
_entity.id
_entity.type
_entity.pdbx_description
1 polymer ?
#
loop_
_entity_poly.entity_id
_entity_poly.type
_entity_poly.pdbx_seq_one_letter_code
_entity_poly.pdbx_strand_id
1 'polypeptide(L)'
;MNHQMLTKRIYFTISCIMLLVLFLFQGSSLVRQKYNRYDENIYANETAPFDAGTQFTVQTDSAAVLSDSHAFVVFIGDTDSASGTTIRQWCTYTKRNLLTYRQISDYRTYREKLPDAVLLDAAFVDCNSDLSLLTTLTSYGISIVWCSLPDFNTIENNSVLMDFLGIANAVSPSLTVSGYKLYSGFLLGGESWYIANNEDEEKYQDFSLDMPWYIPGNATKTYMAAELDSSVYGTIKTQDRPAVFWRKSLENAYIFCVNGDYLSDTGGFGILNAILYELKDYAVTPVVNAQTVSIINYPVLAFEQEDAMDAGYSRNTASVLENVIWPDISTLSEYLNSRFTFLFTPQFHYQDEHEPVSQELEYFFRLLHEKQFEAGLSSTRDTNTSIREKLQKDTSVYRTFLQHYRFLSIYAKESEISEVLNGSPELTNTLQTIVTEKSSNDGNCLFGYVGNDVLQMKLLSDGTAYSYKNDFIQKSLNTALAYSSIGVDCTEICNPKEDDENVLWDKFYQKTATALAAYLPPKSVYQSCTVTQAASRIRAFLAVDYSSMRTSNTITLQIKNRSEDTFFMLRLHNEEIEDIDGAAAEKIEDGAYLITPERDTVTISLKK
;
A
#
# COMPACT_ATOMS: atom_id res chain seq x y z
N MET A 1 1.73 -32.34 73.70
CA MET A 1 1.60 -30.86 73.66
C MET A 1 2.13 -30.24 72.38
N ASN A 2 3.05 -30.82 71.62
CA ASN A 2 3.61 -30.24 70.40
C ASN A 2 2.71 -30.34 69.13
N HIS A 3 1.87 -31.37 69.03
CA HIS A 3 1.08 -31.57 67.82
C HIS A 3 -0.04 -30.50 67.65
N GLN A 4 -0.71 -30.12 68.75
CA GLN A 4 -1.75 -29.07 68.73
C GLN A 4 -1.17 -27.67 68.47
N MET A 5 0.03 -27.38 68.89
CA MET A 5 0.72 -26.13 68.59
C MET A 5 1.14 -26.02 67.11
N LEU A 6 1.60 -27.13 66.51
CA LEU A 6 1.97 -27.19 65.09
C LEU A 6 0.75 -26.99 64.20
N THR A 7 -0.34 -27.66 64.51
CA THR A 7 -1.60 -27.53 63.77
C THR A 7 -2.15 -26.10 63.82
N LYS A 8 -2.15 -25.44 64.96
CA LYS A 8 -2.57 -24.05 65.12
C LYS A 8 -1.68 -23.07 64.33
N ARG A 9 -0.36 -23.30 64.24
CA ARG A 9 0.55 -22.49 63.44
C ARG A 9 0.29 -22.67 61.96
N ILE A 10 0.05 -23.90 61.50
CA ILE A 10 -0.28 -24.18 60.08
C ILE A 10 -1.59 -23.49 59.71
N TYR A 11 -2.65 -23.61 60.50
CA TYR A 11 -3.90 -22.91 60.25
C TYR A 11 -3.75 -21.39 60.24
N PHE A 12 -2.96 -20.83 61.15
CA PHE A 12 -2.67 -19.40 61.16
C PHE A 12 -1.92 -18.94 59.90
N THR A 13 -0.91 -19.71 59.46
CA THR A 13 -0.16 -19.40 58.23
C THR A 13 -1.04 -19.49 56.99
N ILE A 14 -1.91 -20.51 56.88
CA ILE A 14 -2.86 -20.66 55.77
C ILE A 14 -3.85 -19.49 55.77
N SER A 15 -4.37 -19.10 56.94
CA SER A 15 -5.29 -17.96 57.03
C SER A 15 -4.62 -16.63 56.65
N CYS A 16 -3.37 -16.44 57.02
CA CYS A 16 -2.60 -15.26 56.60
C CYS A 16 -2.35 -15.24 55.10
N ILE A 17 -2.02 -16.39 54.49
CA ILE A 17 -1.85 -16.51 53.04
C ILE A 17 -3.17 -16.25 52.33
N MET A 18 -4.30 -16.81 52.79
CA MET A 18 -5.62 -16.53 52.22
C MET A 18 -6.01 -15.04 52.32
N LEU A 19 -5.72 -14.41 53.47
CA LEU A 19 -5.96 -12.97 53.63
C LEU A 19 -5.10 -12.14 52.68
N LEU A 20 -3.84 -12.54 52.51
CA LEU A 20 -2.91 -11.86 51.60
C LEU A 20 -3.35 -12.00 50.12
N VAL A 21 -3.80 -13.19 49.72
CA VAL A 21 -4.36 -13.45 48.41
C VAL A 21 -5.66 -12.63 48.18
N LEU A 22 -6.57 -12.60 49.16
CA LEU A 22 -7.77 -11.77 49.13
C LEU A 22 -7.45 -10.27 49.01
N PHE A 23 -6.42 -9.81 49.73
CA PHE A 23 -5.94 -8.42 49.69
C PHE A 23 -5.32 -8.07 48.33
N LEU A 24 -4.57 -9.00 47.75
CA LEU A 24 -4.03 -8.86 46.39
C LEU A 24 -5.15 -8.82 45.32
N PHE A 25 -6.18 -9.65 45.48
CA PHE A 25 -7.37 -9.62 44.61
C PHE A 25 -8.14 -8.30 44.76
N GLN A 26 -8.39 -7.82 45.98
CA GLN A 26 -9.03 -6.52 46.21
C GLN A 26 -8.17 -5.35 45.74
N GLY A 27 -6.85 -5.43 45.94
CA GLY A 27 -5.89 -4.45 45.41
C GLY A 27 -5.91 -4.41 43.87
N SER A 28 -5.94 -5.57 43.23
CA SER A 28 -6.02 -5.66 41.78
C SER A 28 -7.32 -5.12 41.22
N SER A 29 -8.48 -5.39 41.88
CA SER A 29 -9.76 -4.84 41.47
C SER A 29 -9.87 -3.33 41.68
N LEU A 30 -9.29 -2.79 42.77
CA LEU A 30 -9.22 -1.35 43.04
C LEU A 30 -8.26 -0.63 42.08
N VAL A 31 -7.14 -1.26 41.72
CA VAL A 31 -6.21 -0.76 40.69
C VAL A 31 -6.92 -0.79 39.35
N ARG A 32 -7.59 -1.88 39.01
CA ARG A 32 -8.42 -2.00 37.79
C ARG A 32 -9.50 -0.91 37.72
N GLN A 33 -10.19 -0.66 38.84
CA GLN A 33 -11.24 0.38 38.95
C GLN A 33 -10.67 1.81 38.89
N LYS A 34 -9.46 2.04 39.39
CA LYS A 34 -8.78 3.34 39.34
C LYS A 34 -8.16 3.61 37.96
N TYR A 35 -7.69 2.57 37.27
CA TYR A 35 -7.19 2.67 35.91
C TYR A 35 -8.33 2.64 34.87
N ASN A 36 -9.52 2.18 35.21
CA ASN A 36 -10.70 2.18 34.34
C ASN A 36 -11.46 3.52 34.35
N ARG A 37 -10.99 4.55 35.06
CA ARG A 37 -11.56 5.88 34.91
C ARG A 37 -11.03 6.48 33.62
N TYR A 38 -11.90 6.51 32.63
CA TYR A 38 -11.75 7.23 31.39
C TYR A 38 -11.55 8.73 31.70
N ASP A 39 -10.44 9.30 31.31
CA ASP A 39 -10.22 10.74 31.35
C ASP A 39 -10.68 11.34 30.00
N GLU A 40 -11.91 11.83 29.97
CA GLU A 40 -12.52 12.44 28.78
C GLU A 40 -11.66 13.56 28.16
N ASN A 41 -10.79 14.19 28.96
CA ASN A 41 -9.94 15.29 28.48
C ASN A 41 -8.76 14.82 27.64
N ILE A 42 -8.34 13.57 27.77
CA ILE A 42 -7.19 13.01 26.99
C ILE A 42 -7.56 12.93 25.50
N TYR A 43 -8.80 12.55 25.18
CA TYR A 43 -9.25 12.40 23.79
C TYR A 43 -9.73 13.70 23.12
N ALA A 44 -10.12 14.71 23.90
CA ALA A 44 -10.59 15.99 23.37
C ALA A 44 -9.49 16.77 22.60
N ASN A 45 -8.22 16.52 22.92
CA ASN A 45 -7.09 17.25 22.34
C ASN A 45 -6.44 16.55 21.13
N GLU A 46 -6.69 15.26 20.90
CA GLU A 46 -6.04 14.51 19.81
C GLU A 46 -6.84 14.47 18.52
N THR A 47 -8.13 14.74 18.60
CA THR A 47 -9.01 14.85 17.45
C THR A 47 -9.44 16.29 17.25
N ALA A 48 -8.48 17.23 17.19
CA ALA A 48 -8.80 18.55 16.66
C ALA A 48 -9.51 18.32 15.31
N PRO A 49 -10.74 18.84 15.12
CA PRO A 49 -11.38 18.68 13.83
C PRO A 49 -10.43 19.26 12.80
N PHE A 50 -10.21 18.50 11.72
CA PHE A 50 -9.62 19.05 10.51
C PHE A 50 -10.34 20.37 10.25
N ASP A 51 -9.60 21.48 10.24
CA ASP A 51 -10.18 22.77 9.93
C ASP A 51 -10.65 22.74 8.49
N ALA A 52 -11.96 22.50 8.30
CA ALA A 52 -12.61 22.52 7.00
C ALA A 52 -12.46 23.88 6.28
N GLY A 53 -11.84 24.87 6.93
CA GLY A 53 -11.48 26.15 6.34
C GLY A 53 -10.38 26.08 5.29
N THR A 54 -9.54 25.05 5.28
CA THR A 54 -8.69 24.72 4.13
C THR A 54 -9.47 23.79 3.20
N GLN A 55 -10.43 24.34 2.49
CA GLN A 55 -11.01 23.64 1.34
C GLN A 55 -9.89 23.43 0.33
N PHE A 56 -9.35 22.21 0.29
CA PHE A 56 -8.65 21.72 -0.87
C PHE A 56 -9.70 21.53 -1.96
N THR A 57 -10.00 22.60 -2.68
CA THR A 57 -10.73 22.49 -3.94
C THR A 57 -9.79 21.76 -4.91
N VAL A 58 -9.86 20.44 -4.89
CA VAL A 58 -9.40 19.67 -6.04
C VAL A 58 -10.33 20.11 -7.16
N GLN A 59 -9.83 20.96 -8.04
CA GLN A 59 -10.51 21.22 -9.29
C GLN A 59 -10.54 19.91 -10.04
N THR A 60 -11.67 19.23 -9.93
CA THR A 60 -12.04 18.07 -10.76
C THR A 60 -12.40 18.51 -12.17
N ASP A 61 -12.09 19.74 -12.54
CA ASP A 61 -12.23 20.17 -13.92
C ASP A 61 -11.16 19.47 -14.76
N SER A 62 -11.60 18.46 -15.40
CA SER A 62 -10.93 17.59 -16.35
C SER A 62 -10.44 18.27 -17.64
N ALA A 63 -10.45 19.56 -17.71
CA ALA A 63 -9.66 20.37 -18.61
C ALA A 63 -8.52 20.98 -17.77
N ALA A 64 -7.59 20.15 -17.29
CA ALA A 64 -6.32 20.66 -16.85
C ALA A 64 -5.78 21.51 -18.00
N VAL A 65 -5.78 22.81 -17.80
CA VAL A 65 -4.99 23.71 -18.63
C VAL A 65 -3.58 23.19 -18.48
N LEU A 66 -3.10 22.49 -19.51
CA LEU A 66 -1.78 21.94 -19.58
C LEU A 66 -0.82 23.08 -19.23
N SER A 67 -0.27 23.06 -18.02
CA SER A 67 0.80 23.98 -17.69
C SER A 67 1.91 23.69 -18.70
N ASP A 68 2.33 24.65 -19.49
CA ASP A 68 3.41 24.51 -20.49
C ASP A 68 4.74 24.03 -19.86
N SER A 69 4.80 23.97 -18.54
CA SER A 69 5.96 23.60 -17.73
C SER A 69 6.05 22.11 -17.39
N HIS A 70 4.98 21.32 -17.53
CA HIS A 70 4.99 19.91 -17.16
C HIS A 70 5.59 19.03 -18.24
N ALA A 71 6.39 18.05 -17.81
CA ALA A 71 6.82 16.94 -18.63
C ALA A 71 5.61 16.13 -19.13
N PHE A 72 5.71 15.53 -20.30
CA PHE A 72 4.63 14.74 -20.86
C PHE A 72 5.15 13.42 -21.44
N VAL A 73 4.24 12.46 -21.50
CA VAL A 73 4.45 11.18 -22.20
C VAL A 73 3.39 11.02 -23.29
N VAL A 74 3.71 10.21 -24.26
CA VAL A 74 2.77 9.84 -25.35
C VAL A 74 2.41 8.38 -25.18
N PHE A 75 1.13 8.05 -25.25
CA PHE A 75 0.64 6.68 -25.26
C PHE A 75 -0.01 6.36 -26.60
N ILE A 76 0.45 5.29 -27.23
CA ILE A 76 -0.14 4.73 -28.45
C ILE A 76 -0.91 3.47 -28.06
N GLY A 77 -2.23 3.57 -28.02
CA GLY A 77 -3.07 2.48 -27.53
C GLY A 77 -4.49 2.92 -27.21
N ASP A 78 -5.21 2.05 -26.52
CA ASP A 78 -6.54 2.33 -25.98
C ASP A 78 -6.42 2.78 -24.51
N THR A 79 -6.90 3.98 -24.22
CA THR A 79 -6.89 4.54 -22.84
C THR A 79 -7.76 3.75 -21.86
N ASP A 80 -8.70 2.97 -22.35
CA ASP A 80 -9.60 2.16 -21.54
C ASP A 80 -9.09 0.71 -21.36
N SER A 81 -7.98 0.36 -22.05
CA SER A 81 -7.27 -0.90 -21.77
C SER A 81 -6.66 -0.90 -20.36
N ALA A 82 -6.32 -2.06 -19.83
CA ALA A 82 -5.71 -2.19 -18.51
C ALA A 82 -4.39 -1.38 -18.39
N SER A 83 -3.52 -1.47 -19.41
CA SER A 83 -2.28 -0.67 -19.47
C SER A 83 -2.56 0.83 -19.66
N GLY A 84 -3.53 1.21 -20.51
CA GLY A 84 -3.94 2.59 -20.72
C GLY A 84 -4.44 3.25 -19.43
N THR A 85 -5.25 2.52 -18.68
CA THR A 85 -5.77 2.95 -17.39
C THR A 85 -4.66 3.14 -16.36
N THR A 86 -3.70 2.19 -16.29
CA THR A 86 -2.52 2.29 -15.42
C THR A 86 -1.68 3.52 -15.77
N ILE A 87 -1.37 3.72 -17.05
CA ILE A 87 -0.58 4.87 -17.52
C ILE A 87 -1.28 6.19 -17.21
N ARG A 88 -2.58 6.28 -17.46
CA ARG A 88 -3.36 7.49 -17.15
C ARG A 88 -3.31 7.83 -15.66
N GLN A 89 -3.52 6.83 -14.80
CA GLN A 89 -3.49 7.02 -13.36
C GLN A 89 -2.09 7.38 -12.85
N TRP A 90 -1.05 6.73 -13.38
CA TRP A 90 0.34 7.06 -13.09
C TRP A 90 0.71 8.50 -13.50
N CYS A 91 0.26 8.96 -14.69
CA CYS A 91 0.45 10.35 -15.13
C CYS A 91 -0.21 11.33 -14.16
N THR A 92 -1.43 11.03 -13.70
CA THR A 92 -2.15 11.84 -12.71
C THR A 92 -1.36 11.96 -11.41
N TYR A 93 -0.84 10.85 -10.89
CA TYR A 93 -0.08 10.84 -9.64
C TYR A 93 1.29 11.54 -9.78
N THR A 94 1.98 11.38 -10.90
CA THR A 94 3.28 12.00 -11.14
C THR A 94 3.19 13.42 -11.72
N LYS A 95 1.97 13.97 -11.84
CA LYS A 95 1.70 15.32 -12.38
C LYS A 95 2.24 15.51 -13.80
N ARG A 96 2.18 14.47 -14.62
CA ARG A 96 2.60 14.48 -16.03
C ARG A 96 1.41 14.63 -16.95
N ASN A 97 1.64 15.31 -18.08
CA ASN A 97 0.66 15.36 -19.14
C ASN A 97 0.68 14.06 -19.96
N LEU A 98 -0.48 13.56 -20.34
CA LEU A 98 -0.64 12.40 -21.19
C LEU A 98 -1.25 12.80 -22.53
N LEU A 99 -0.54 12.52 -23.63
CA LEU A 99 -1.09 12.60 -24.96
C LEU A 99 -1.36 11.18 -25.48
N THR A 100 -2.53 10.95 -26.05
CA THR A 100 -2.95 9.62 -26.49
C THR A 100 -3.30 9.61 -27.97
N TYR A 101 -2.86 8.57 -28.66
CA TYR A 101 -3.15 8.34 -30.06
C TYR A 101 -3.46 6.85 -30.28
N ARG A 102 -4.30 6.55 -31.26
CA ARG A 102 -4.56 5.16 -31.64
C ARG A 102 -3.54 4.59 -32.61
N GLN A 103 -2.86 5.44 -33.36
CA GLN A 103 -1.82 5.03 -34.30
C GLN A 103 -0.61 5.94 -34.12
N ILE A 104 0.57 5.37 -34.25
CA ILE A 104 1.81 6.13 -34.11
C ILE A 104 1.97 7.17 -35.24
N SER A 105 1.40 6.92 -36.41
CA SER A 105 1.38 7.86 -37.56
C SER A 105 0.66 9.16 -37.24
N ASP A 106 -0.25 9.18 -36.26
CA ASP A 106 -1.00 10.37 -35.84
C ASP A 106 -0.17 11.28 -34.94
N TYR A 107 0.85 10.75 -34.28
CA TYR A 107 1.78 11.52 -33.48
C TYR A 107 2.82 12.22 -34.35
N ARG A 108 2.65 13.54 -34.59
CA ARG A 108 3.50 14.35 -35.49
C ARG A 108 4.22 15.51 -34.80
N THR A 109 3.82 15.82 -33.55
CA THR A 109 4.37 17.00 -32.82
C THR A 109 5.71 16.76 -32.15
N TYR A 110 6.33 15.57 -32.32
CA TYR A 110 7.61 15.21 -31.74
C TYR A 110 8.79 16.12 -32.18
N ARG A 111 8.62 16.89 -33.23
CA ARG A 111 9.62 17.85 -33.70
C ARG A 111 9.57 19.17 -32.95
N GLU A 112 8.46 19.49 -32.31
CA GLU A 112 8.24 20.75 -31.61
C GLU A 112 8.63 20.65 -30.15
N LYS A 113 8.24 19.54 -29.50
CA LYS A 113 8.57 19.26 -28.10
C LYS A 113 8.74 17.75 -27.91
N LEU A 114 9.84 17.33 -27.27
CA LEU A 114 10.12 15.92 -27.03
C LEU A 114 9.37 15.45 -25.77
N PRO A 115 8.69 14.30 -25.83
CA PRO A 115 8.12 13.63 -24.66
C PRO A 115 9.23 13.00 -23.81
N ASP A 116 8.93 12.71 -22.56
CA ASP A 116 9.81 11.90 -21.71
C ASP A 116 9.97 10.49 -22.28
N ALA A 117 8.88 9.89 -22.79
CA ALA A 117 8.87 8.62 -23.49
C ALA A 117 7.62 8.49 -24.38
N VAL A 118 7.67 7.57 -25.35
CA VAL A 118 6.52 7.05 -26.08
C VAL A 118 6.24 5.64 -25.58
N LEU A 119 5.05 5.43 -25.02
CA LEU A 119 4.55 4.19 -24.46
C LEU A 119 3.68 3.49 -25.51
N LEU A 120 3.94 2.23 -25.82
CA LEU A 120 3.28 1.50 -26.88
C LEU A 120 2.50 0.30 -26.34
N ASP A 121 1.24 0.21 -26.69
CA ASP A 121 0.49 -1.03 -26.64
C ASP A 121 0.72 -1.79 -27.94
N ALA A 122 1.27 -3.00 -27.87
CA ALA A 122 1.64 -3.78 -29.04
C ALA A 122 0.46 -4.07 -29.97
N ALA A 123 -0.76 -4.14 -29.46
CA ALA A 123 -1.97 -4.33 -30.26
C ALA A 123 -2.28 -3.17 -31.23
N PHE A 124 -1.69 -2.00 -31.00
CA PHE A 124 -1.90 -0.78 -31.80
C PHE A 124 -0.70 -0.40 -32.67
N VAL A 125 0.31 -1.27 -32.77
CA VAL A 125 1.52 -1.05 -33.57
C VAL A 125 1.62 -2.10 -34.67
N ASP A 126 1.65 -1.66 -35.92
CA ASP A 126 1.99 -2.54 -37.04
C ASP A 126 3.53 -2.65 -37.15
N CYS A 127 4.07 -3.77 -36.66
CA CYS A 127 5.51 -4.03 -36.61
C CYS A 127 6.20 -4.05 -38.00
N ASN A 128 5.45 -4.10 -39.10
CA ASN A 128 6.00 -4.05 -40.46
C ASN A 128 6.08 -2.61 -40.99
N SER A 129 5.03 -1.83 -40.81
CA SER A 129 4.95 -0.46 -41.37
C SER A 129 5.49 0.61 -40.42
N ASP A 130 5.32 0.44 -39.09
CA ASP A 130 5.60 1.48 -38.11
C ASP A 130 7.05 1.48 -37.61
N LEU A 131 7.81 0.39 -37.84
CA LEU A 131 9.18 0.25 -37.34
C LEU A 131 10.12 1.35 -37.83
N SER A 132 9.93 1.82 -39.08
CA SER A 132 10.70 2.93 -39.63
C SER A 132 10.42 4.26 -38.91
N LEU A 133 9.15 4.49 -38.48
CA LEU A 133 8.79 5.66 -37.71
C LEU A 133 9.31 5.58 -36.28
N LEU A 134 9.23 4.40 -35.65
CA LEU A 134 9.83 4.15 -34.32
C LEU A 134 11.34 4.40 -34.33
N THR A 135 12.06 3.93 -35.37
CA THR A 135 13.48 4.20 -35.55
C THR A 135 13.74 5.71 -35.75
N THR A 136 12.86 6.40 -36.43
CA THR A 136 12.96 7.86 -36.59
C THR A 136 12.79 8.57 -35.25
N LEU A 137 11.81 8.18 -34.42
CA LEU A 137 11.62 8.75 -33.09
C LEU A 137 12.85 8.57 -32.19
N THR A 138 13.44 7.37 -32.21
CA THR A 138 14.66 7.12 -31.41
C THR A 138 15.87 7.93 -31.91
N SER A 139 15.96 8.21 -33.21
CA SER A 139 17.02 9.09 -33.75
C SER A 139 16.90 10.55 -33.26
N TYR A 140 15.71 10.99 -32.88
CA TYR A 140 15.48 12.29 -32.23
C TYR A 140 15.69 12.26 -30.70
N GLY A 141 16.16 11.13 -30.15
CA GLY A 141 16.38 10.98 -28.70
C GLY A 141 15.12 10.62 -27.91
N ILE A 142 14.04 10.22 -28.57
CA ILE A 142 12.81 9.82 -27.91
C ILE A 142 12.88 8.34 -27.56
N SER A 143 12.86 8.02 -26.27
CA SER A 143 12.83 6.65 -25.80
C SER A 143 11.46 6.01 -25.92
N ILE A 144 11.46 4.71 -26.15
CA ILE A 144 10.26 3.91 -26.42
C ILE A 144 10.08 2.87 -25.33
N VAL A 145 8.85 2.69 -24.87
CA VAL A 145 8.47 1.66 -23.89
C VAL A 145 7.40 0.76 -24.50
N TRP A 146 7.74 -0.48 -24.73
CA TRP A 146 6.77 -1.50 -25.07
C TRP A 146 6.08 -1.99 -23.79
N CYS A 147 4.82 -1.56 -23.60
CA CYS A 147 4.02 -1.91 -22.43
C CYS A 147 3.64 -3.39 -22.39
N SER A 148 3.54 -4.00 -23.54
CA SER A 148 3.49 -5.43 -23.81
C SER A 148 4.26 -5.69 -25.10
N LEU A 149 4.77 -6.88 -25.30
CA LEU A 149 5.45 -7.25 -26.54
C LEU A 149 4.46 -7.71 -27.59
N PRO A 150 4.79 -7.54 -28.90
CA PRO A 150 4.10 -8.24 -29.97
C PRO A 150 4.13 -9.76 -29.77
N ASP A 151 3.24 -10.46 -30.47
CA ASP A 151 3.23 -11.93 -30.38
C ASP A 151 4.57 -12.56 -30.79
N PHE A 152 4.86 -13.72 -30.23
CA PHE A 152 6.15 -14.40 -30.41
C PHE A 152 6.51 -14.64 -31.87
N ASN A 153 5.53 -15.06 -32.70
CA ASN A 153 5.79 -15.36 -34.10
C ASN A 153 6.13 -14.10 -34.90
N THR A 154 5.48 -12.97 -34.56
CA THR A 154 5.81 -11.66 -35.16
C THR A 154 7.23 -11.26 -34.86
N ILE A 155 7.70 -11.46 -33.63
CA ILE A 155 9.07 -11.17 -33.22
C ILE A 155 10.06 -12.13 -33.89
N GLU A 156 9.84 -13.44 -33.77
CA GLU A 156 10.75 -14.50 -34.27
C GLU A 156 10.98 -14.39 -35.79
N ASN A 157 9.96 -14.06 -36.54
CA ASN A 157 10.03 -13.97 -38.01
C ASN A 157 10.49 -12.59 -38.52
N ASN A 158 10.77 -11.62 -37.65
CA ASN A 158 11.23 -10.28 -38.02
C ASN A 158 12.56 -9.91 -37.34
N SER A 159 13.66 -10.19 -38.02
CA SER A 159 15.02 -9.94 -37.51
C SER A 159 15.29 -8.46 -37.21
N VAL A 160 14.65 -7.54 -37.93
CA VAL A 160 14.78 -6.09 -37.70
C VAL A 160 14.07 -5.69 -36.43
N LEU A 161 12.89 -6.25 -36.18
CA LEU A 161 12.16 -6.05 -34.93
C LEU A 161 12.91 -6.68 -33.74
N MET A 162 13.43 -7.91 -33.89
CA MET A 162 14.26 -8.54 -32.87
C MET A 162 15.45 -7.65 -32.48
N ASP A 163 16.20 -7.14 -33.49
CA ASP A 163 17.30 -6.23 -33.21
C ASP A 163 16.79 -4.94 -32.55
N PHE A 164 15.70 -4.35 -33.03
CA PHE A 164 15.11 -3.15 -32.44
C PHE A 164 14.75 -3.36 -30.96
N LEU A 165 14.14 -4.49 -30.59
CA LEU A 165 13.79 -4.85 -29.21
C LEU A 165 15.01 -5.29 -28.36
N GLY A 166 16.17 -5.50 -28.97
CA GLY A 166 17.37 -5.99 -28.30
C GLY A 166 17.32 -7.48 -27.98
N ILE A 167 16.59 -8.27 -28.75
CA ILE A 167 16.46 -9.72 -28.60
C ILE A 167 17.49 -10.40 -29.49
N ALA A 168 18.40 -11.19 -28.89
CA ALA A 168 19.37 -12.01 -29.64
C ALA A 168 18.75 -13.32 -30.10
N ASN A 169 17.89 -13.92 -29.29
CA ASN A 169 17.24 -15.19 -29.61
C ASN A 169 15.83 -15.28 -29.04
N ALA A 170 14.86 -15.66 -29.85
CA ALA A 170 13.53 -16.06 -29.47
C ALA A 170 13.50 -17.59 -29.37
N VAL A 171 13.39 -18.15 -28.17
CA VAL A 171 13.63 -19.59 -27.91
C VAL A 171 12.36 -20.39 -27.90
N SER A 172 11.32 -19.88 -27.22
CA SER A 172 10.03 -20.56 -27.07
C SER A 172 8.88 -19.56 -26.91
N PRO A 173 7.74 -19.81 -27.54
CA PRO A 173 6.55 -18.96 -27.37
C PRO A 173 5.91 -19.07 -25.99
N SER A 174 6.12 -20.19 -25.30
CA SER A 174 5.65 -20.41 -23.93
C SER A 174 6.59 -21.34 -23.21
N LEU A 175 6.86 -21.00 -21.97
CA LEU A 175 7.73 -21.71 -21.06
C LEU A 175 7.19 -21.53 -19.64
N THR A 176 7.04 -22.62 -18.90
CA THR A 176 6.74 -22.57 -17.47
C THR A 176 8.04 -22.36 -16.70
N VAL A 177 8.13 -21.27 -15.95
CA VAL A 177 9.30 -20.89 -15.16
C VAL A 177 9.11 -21.28 -13.69
N SER A 178 10.22 -21.40 -12.95
CA SER A 178 10.19 -21.71 -11.51
C SER A 178 10.11 -20.48 -10.63
N GLY A 179 10.10 -19.30 -11.20
CA GLY A 179 9.99 -18.04 -10.48
C GLY A 179 10.69 -16.90 -11.19
N TYR A 180 10.94 -15.82 -10.42
CA TYR A 180 11.50 -14.57 -10.95
C TYR A 180 12.58 -14.02 -10.03
N LYS A 181 13.54 -13.36 -10.64
CA LYS A 181 14.55 -12.54 -9.97
C LYS A 181 14.43 -11.09 -10.42
N LEU A 182 14.14 -10.20 -9.48
CA LEU A 182 14.23 -8.75 -9.64
C LEU A 182 15.62 -8.30 -9.20
N TYR A 183 16.38 -7.65 -10.08
CA TYR A 183 17.72 -7.13 -9.77
C TYR A 183 17.62 -5.79 -9.04
N SER A 184 18.62 -5.50 -8.20
CA SER A 184 18.71 -4.23 -7.47
C SER A 184 18.84 -3.02 -8.40
N GLY A 185 18.39 -1.85 -7.92
CA GLY A 185 18.55 -0.54 -8.59
C GLY A 185 17.44 -0.17 -9.57
N PHE A 186 16.49 -1.05 -9.86
CA PHE A 186 15.30 -0.72 -10.65
C PHE A 186 14.15 -0.27 -9.75
N LEU A 187 13.53 -1.18 -8.99
CA LEU A 187 12.62 -0.81 -7.92
C LEU A 187 13.39 -0.57 -6.62
N LEU A 188 12.85 0.27 -5.75
CA LEU A 188 13.37 0.49 -4.39
C LEU A 188 13.14 -0.76 -3.52
N GLY A 189 14.00 -0.97 -2.53
CA GLY A 189 13.95 -2.13 -1.63
C GLY A 189 14.85 -3.29 -2.07
N GLY A 190 15.77 -3.06 -3.02
CA GLY A 190 16.82 -3.99 -3.39
C GLY A 190 16.37 -5.20 -4.21
N GLU A 191 17.26 -6.20 -4.28
CA GLU A 191 17.04 -7.45 -5.02
C GLU A 191 15.93 -8.29 -4.38
N SER A 192 15.12 -8.98 -5.21
CA SER A 192 14.09 -9.90 -4.75
C SER A 192 14.10 -11.20 -5.54
N TRP A 193 13.81 -12.27 -4.84
CA TRP A 193 13.70 -13.61 -5.39
C TRP A 193 12.31 -14.18 -5.10
N TYR A 194 11.55 -14.43 -6.14
CA TYR A 194 10.21 -14.98 -6.12
C TYR A 194 10.25 -16.38 -6.72
N ILE A 195 10.76 -17.36 -5.96
CA ILE A 195 11.01 -18.71 -6.46
C ILE A 195 9.99 -19.67 -5.89
N ALA A 196 9.37 -20.47 -6.77
CA ALA A 196 8.47 -21.52 -6.40
C ALA A 196 9.24 -22.69 -5.74
N ASN A 197 8.94 -22.94 -4.46
CA ASN A 197 9.34 -24.14 -3.74
C ASN A 197 8.13 -25.04 -3.62
N ASN A 198 8.28 -26.36 -3.83
CA ASN A 198 7.19 -27.33 -3.82
C ASN A 198 6.37 -27.39 -2.51
N GLU A 199 6.79 -26.69 -1.46
CA GLU A 199 6.14 -26.70 -0.14
C GLU A 199 5.20 -25.50 0.09
N ASP A 200 5.20 -24.49 -0.79
CA ASP A 200 4.52 -23.23 -0.57
C ASP A 200 3.64 -22.82 -1.77
N GLU A 201 2.79 -23.70 -2.29
CA GLU A 201 1.95 -23.43 -3.46
C GLU A 201 1.07 -22.18 -3.33
N GLU A 202 0.62 -21.84 -2.10
CA GLU A 202 -0.22 -20.66 -1.85
C GLU A 202 0.46 -19.32 -2.16
N LYS A 203 1.79 -19.23 -2.03
CA LYS A 203 2.54 -17.97 -2.26
C LYS A 203 2.71 -17.62 -3.74
N TYR A 204 2.51 -18.58 -4.64
CA TYR A 204 2.85 -18.46 -6.07
C TYR A 204 1.65 -18.30 -6.98
N GLN A 205 0.44 -18.58 -6.50
CA GLN A 205 -0.78 -18.66 -7.32
C GLN A 205 -1.08 -17.35 -8.07
N ASP A 206 -0.48 -16.23 -7.62
CA ASP A 206 -0.76 -14.90 -8.15
C ASP A 206 0.19 -14.45 -9.27
N PHE A 207 1.38 -15.05 -9.41
CA PHE A 207 2.27 -14.79 -10.53
C PHE A 207 2.00 -15.78 -11.67
N SER A 208 1.86 -15.25 -12.90
CA SER A 208 1.89 -16.11 -14.08
C SER A 208 3.27 -16.72 -14.22
N LEU A 209 3.36 -18.04 -14.20
CA LEU A 209 4.61 -18.77 -14.41
C LEU A 209 4.83 -19.13 -15.89
N ASP A 210 3.88 -18.85 -16.77
CA ASP A 210 4.01 -19.11 -18.20
C ASP A 210 4.35 -17.82 -18.95
N MET A 211 5.45 -17.84 -19.69
CA MET A 211 5.92 -16.69 -20.45
C MET A 211 6.72 -17.09 -21.70
N PRO A 212 6.82 -16.20 -22.72
CA PRO A 212 7.77 -16.39 -23.83
C PRO A 212 9.23 -16.30 -23.36
N TRP A 213 10.09 -17.11 -23.95
CA TRP A 213 11.52 -17.08 -23.66
C TRP A 213 12.27 -16.26 -24.71
N TYR A 214 12.68 -15.07 -24.30
CA TYR A 214 13.59 -14.21 -25.06
C TYR A 214 14.93 -14.07 -24.34
N ILE A 215 16.02 -14.18 -25.10
CA ILE A 215 17.38 -13.95 -24.63
C ILE A 215 17.82 -12.57 -25.12
N PRO A 216 18.10 -11.61 -24.21
CA PRO A 216 18.60 -10.29 -24.59
C PRO A 216 19.97 -10.36 -25.26
N GLY A 217 20.21 -9.45 -26.19
CA GLY A 217 21.45 -9.34 -26.94
C GLY A 217 22.43 -8.33 -26.34
N ASN A 218 23.37 -7.90 -27.19
CA ASN A 218 24.35 -6.87 -26.84
C ASN A 218 23.65 -5.51 -26.61
N ALA A 219 24.29 -4.65 -25.81
CA ALA A 219 23.79 -3.33 -25.44
C ALA A 219 22.45 -3.34 -24.68
N THR A 220 22.11 -4.46 -24.04
CA THR A 220 20.92 -4.59 -23.19
C THR A 220 21.28 -4.61 -21.70
N LYS A 221 20.35 -4.12 -20.87
CA LYS A 221 20.38 -4.23 -19.41
C LYS A 221 19.09 -4.89 -18.96
N THR A 222 19.19 -6.02 -18.28
CA THR A 222 18.03 -6.75 -17.74
C THR A 222 17.79 -6.35 -16.30
N TYR A 223 16.57 -6.02 -15.96
CA TYR A 223 16.11 -5.61 -14.62
C TYR A 223 15.37 -6.71 -13.87
N MET A 224 14.71 -7.59 -14.62
CA MET A 224 14.04 -8.76 -14.07
C MET A 224 14.15 -9.92 -15.06
N ALA A 225 14.48 -11.09 -14.57
CA ALA A 225 14.57 -12.32 -15.36
C ALA A 225 13.84 -13.46 -14.66
N ALA A 226 13.36 -14.41 -15.44
CA ALA A 226 12.79 -15.63 -14.90
C ALA A 226 13.86 -16.66 -14.53
N GLU A 227 13.56 -17.47 -13.53
CA GLU A 227 14.36 -18.61 -13.12
C GLU A 227 13.77 -19.89 -13.71
N LEU A 228 14.64 -20.80 -14.11
CA LEU A 228 14.28 -22.06 -14.71
C LEU A 228 14.62 -23.22 -13.79
N ASP A 229 13.78 -24.24 -13.79
CA ASP A 229 14.05 -25.46 -13.05
C ASP A 229 15.32 -26.14 -13.57
N SER A 230 16.38 -26.14 -12.75
CA SER A 230 17.67 -26.72 -13.08
C SER A 230 17.61 -28.25 -13.30
N SER A 231 16.58 -28.93 -12.77
CA SER A 231 16.37 -30.37 -13.00
C SER A 231 15.91 -30.69 -14.44
N VAL A 232 15.22 -29.72 -15.06
CA VAL A 232 14.68 -29.82 -16.43
C VAL A 232 15.65 -29.24 -17.46
N TYR A 233 16.17 -28.04 -17.18
CA TYR A 233 16.95 -27.25 -18.15
C TYR A 233 18.46 -27.26 -17.90
N GLY A 234 18.92 -27.91 -16.80
CA GLY A 234 20.31 -27.85 -16.39
C GLY A 234 20.72 -26.47 -15.88
N THR A 235 22.03 -26.22 -15.81
CA THR A 235 22.54 -24.92 -15.36
C THR A 235 22.56 -23.92 -16.53
N ILE A 236 21.64 -22.93 -16.48
CA ILE A 236 21.55 -21.86 -17.46
C ILE A 236 22.36 -20.66 -16.96
N LYS A 237 23.15 -20.05 -17.84
CA LYS A 237 23.88 -18.83 -17.52
C LYS A 237 22.89 -17.66 -17.29
N THR A 238 23.23 -16.76 -16.39
CA THR A 238 22.38 -15.61 -16.05
C THR A 238 21.97 -14.79 -17.29
N GLN A 239 22.86 -14.63 -18.26
CA GLN A 239 22.60 -13.89 -19.50
C GLN A 239 21.63 -14.59 -20.46
N ASP A 240 21.46 -15.92 -20.32
CA ASP A 240 20.64 -16.75 -21.19
C ASP A 240 19.24 -17.03 -20.57
N ARG A 241 18.98 -16.47 -19.38
CA ARG A 241 17.67 -16.58 -18.70
C ARG A 241 16.58 -15.84 -19.45
N PRO A 242 15.32 -16.28 -19.39
CA PRO A 242 14.19 -15.54 -19.97
C PRO A 242 14.09 -14.14 -19.37
N ALA A 243 14.19 -13.12 -20.22
CA ALA A 243 14.08 -11.74 -19.75
C ALA A 243 12.62 -11.34 -19.57
N VAL A 244 12.33 -10.64 -18.47
CA VAL A 244 11.01 -10.09 -18.13
C VAL A 244 10.99 -8.58 -18.38
N PHE A 245 11.92 -7.84 -17.78
CA PHE A 245 12.11 -6.41 -18.03
C PHE A 245 13.54 -6.18 -18.47
N TRP A 246 13.72 -5.52 -19.62
CA TRP A 246 15.03 -5.12 -20.09
C TRP A 246 14.93 -3.83 -20.89
N ARG A 247 16.07 -3.18 -21.05
CA ARG A 247 16.22 -2.11 -22.02
C ARG A 247 17.33 -2.40 -23.01
N LYS A 248 17.16 -1.93 -24.23
CA LYS A 248 18.23 -1.79 -25.21
C LYS A 248 18.71 -0.34 -25.22
N SER A 249 20.03 -0.14 -25.18
CA SER A 249 20.66 1.17 -25.33
C SER A 249 20.92 1.45 -26.80
N LEU A 250 20.45 2.59 -27.28
CA LEU A 250 20.76 3.17 -28.58
C LEU A 250 21.68 4.38 -28.36
N GLU A 251 22.14 5.00 -29.44
CA GLU A 251 23.05 6.15 -29.37
C GLU A 251 22.43 7.32 -28.54
N ASN A 252 21.17 7.63 -28.77
CA ASN A 252 20.48 8.79 -28.15
C ASN A 252 19.21 8.45 -27.39
N ALA A 253 18.82 7.17 -27.33
CA ALA A 253 17.54 6.75 -26.74
C ALA A 253 17.61 5.34 -26.16
N TYR A 254 16.60 4.96 -25.43
CA TYR A 254 16.42 3.61 -24.92
C TYR A 254 15.14 2.99 -25.45
N ILE A 255 15.14 1.67 -25.58
CA ILE A 255 13.96 0.89 -25.85
C ILE A 255 13.74 -0.04 -24.66
N PHE A 256 12.67 0.17 -23.92
CA PHE A 256 12.27 -0.68 -22.80
C PHE A 256 11.26 -1.71 -23.28
N CYS A 257 11.44 -2.93 -22.83
CA CYS A 257 10.60 -4.06 -23.15
C CYS A 257 10.04 -4.71 -21.88
N VAL A 258 8.73 -4.90 -21.86
CA VAL A 258 7.99 -5.57 -20.78
C VAL A 258 7.39 -6.86 -21.34
N ASN A 259 7.90 -8.01 -20.91
CA ASN A 259 7.45 -9.33 -21.33
C ASN A 259 6.44 -9.87 -20.31
N GLY A 260 5.15 -9.62 -20.56
CA GLY A 260 4.03 -9.95 -19.70
C GLY A 260 3.16 -8.73 -19.34
N ASP A 261 2.17 -8.92 -18.48
CA ASP A 261 1.11 -7.95 -18.17
C ASP A 261 1.41 -7.04 -16.98
N TYR A 262 2.69 -6.79 -16.70
CA TYR A 262 3.13 -6.04 -15.51
C TYR A 262 2.75 -4.56 -15.48
N LEU A 263 2.30 -3.99 -16.59
CA LEU A 263 1.77 -2.63 -16.69
C LEU A 263 0.24 -2.58 -16.71
N SER A 264 -0.44 -3.70 -16.46
CA SER A 264 -1.91 -3.78 -16.47
C SER A 264 -2.57 -3.52 -15.12
N ASP A 265 -1.79 -3.42 -14.04
CA ASP A 265 -2.28 -3.16 -12.68
C ASP A 265 -1.41 -2.14 -11.93
N THR A 266 -1.69 -1.93 -10.65
CA THR A 266 -0.97 -0.98 -9.80
C THR A 266 0.52 -1.29 -9.64
N GLY A 267 0.97 -2.50 -9.92
CA GLY A 267 2.37 -2.89 -10.01
C GLY A 267 3.13 -2.15 -11.13
N GLY A 268 2.42 -1.64 -12.13
CA GLY A 268 3.02 -0.85 -13.21
C GLY A 268 3.54 0.52 -12.80
N PHE A 269 3.05 1.10 -11.71
CA PHE A 269 3.43 2.47 -11.31
C PHE A 269 4.92 2.60 -11.00
N GLY A 270 5.48 1.67 -10.23
CA GLY A 270 6.91 1.68 -9.90
C GLY A 270 7.79 1.38 -11.10
N ILE A 271 7.33 0.50 -11.99
CA ILE A 271 8.03 0.21 -13.25
C ILE A 271 8.14 1.48 -14.10
N LEU A 272 7.03 2.21 -14.29
CA LEU A 272 7.02 3.46 -15.04
C LEU A 272 7.90 4.54 -14.37
N ASN A 273 7.90 4.65 -13.04
CA ASN A 273 8.81 5.55 -12.32
C ASN A 273 10.28 5.13 -12.47
N ALA A 274 10.57 3.83 -12.42
CA ALA A 274 11.92 3.32 -12.61
C ALA A 274 12.42 3.56 -14.05
N ILE A 275 11.55 3.41 -15.04
CA ILE A 275 11.85 3.76 -16.44
C ILE A 275 12.19 5.25 -16.55
N LEU A 276 11.38 6.15 -15.97
CA LEU A 276 11.69 7.58 -15.97
C LEU A 276 13.05 7.89 -15.33
N TYR A 277 13.39 7.22 -14.25
CA TYR A 277 14.69 7.36 -13.61
C TYR A 277 15.83 6.94 -14.55
N GLU A 278 15.69 5.83 -15.25
CA GLU A 278 16.70 5.40 -16.24
C GLU A 278 16.82 6.35 -17.45
N LEU A 279 15.78 7.13 -17.76
CA LEU A 279 15.75 8.08 -18.88
C LEU A 279 16.39 9.43 -18.57
N LYS A 280 16.56 9.79 -17.30
CA LYS A 280 16.92 11.13 -16.86
C LYS A 280 18.16 11.10 -15.99
N ASP A 281 18.94 12.18 -16.01
CA ASP A 281 20.09 12.36 -15.10
C ASP A 281 19.68 12.42 -13.63
N TYR A 282 18.45 12.86 -13.37
CA TYR A 282 17.79 12.85 -12.07
C TYR A 282 16.27 12.77 -12.25
N ALA A 283 15.59 12.24 -11.26
CA ALA A 283 14.13 12.25 -11.22
C ALA A 283 13.64 12.78 -9.88
N VAL A 284 12.69 13.72 -9.94
CA VAL A 284 11.92 14.21 -8.77
C VAL A 284 10.46 13.92 -9.03
N THR A 285 9.81 13.27 -8.09
CA THR A 285 8.37 12.98 -8.16
C THR A 285 7.74 13.19 -6.78
N PRO A 286 6.51 13.73 -6.69
CA PRO A 286 5.81 13.81 -5.42
C PRO A 286 5.47 12.39 -4.94
N VAL A 287 5.47 12.19 -3.63
CA VAL A 287 5.12 10.91 -2.99
C VAL A 287 4.23 11.15 -1.77
N VAL A 288 3.46 10.14 -1.39
CA VAL A 288 2.56 10.20 -0.23
C VAL A 288 3.33 10.04 1.09
N ASN A 289 4.33 9.16 1.12
CA ASN A 289 5.11 8.80 2.31
C ASN A 289 4.22 8.30 3.46
N ALA A 290 3.35 7.33 3.22
CA ALA A 290 2.44 6.77 4.21
C ALA A 290 2.35 5.24 4.10
N GLN A 291 2.62 4.56 5.22
CA GLN A 291 2.44 3.13 5.37
C GLN A 291 1.33 2.89 6.39
N THR A 292 0.21 2.29 5.99
CA THR A 292 -0.95 2.07 6.87
C THR A 292 -1.24 0.59 7.07
N VAL A 293 -1.59 0.23 8.30
CA VAL A 293 -2.17 -1.06 8.65
C VAL A 293 -3.52 -0.82 9.30
N SER A 294 -4.57 -1.37 8.71
CA SER A 294 -5.94 -1.31 9.21
C SER A 294 -6.32 -2.67 9.79
N ILE A 295 -6.56 -2.73 11.10
CA ILE A 295 -7.11 -3.90 11.79
C ILE A 295 -8.62 -3.77 11.75
N ILE A 296 -9.28 -4.65 11.01
CA ILE A 296 -10.70 -4.54 10.71
C ILE A 296 -11.47 -5.50 11.62
N ASN A 297 -12.59 -5.03 12.18
CA ASN A 297 -13.51 -5.80 13.01
C ASN A 297 -12.92 -6.35 14.32
N TYR A 298 -11.89 -5.66 14.86
CA TYR A 298 -11.34 -5.91 16.19
C TYR A 298 -11.12 -4.57 16.92
N PRO A 299 -11.50 -4.45 18.22
CA PRO A 299 -12.24 -5.44 18.99
C PRO A 299 -13.73 -5.46 18.66
N VAL A 300 -14.41 -6.54 19.06
CA VAL A 300 -15.88 -6.59 19.20
C VAL A 300 -16.26 -6.34 20.67
N LEU A 301 -17.43 -5.78 20.89
CA LEU A 301 -17.87 -5.36 22.22
C LEU A 301 -19.09 -6.16 22.71
N ALA A 302 -19.82 -6.80 21.81
CA ALA A 302 -20.86 -7.78 22.11
C ALA A 302 -20.28 -9.19 21.95
N PHE A 303 -20.44 -10.02 22.97
CA PHE A 303 -19.85 -11.37 22.98
C PHE A 303 -20.83 -12.39 22.39
N GLU A 304 -21.08 -12.27 21.10
CA GLU A 304 -22.13 -13.03 20.39
C GLU A 304 -21.74 -14.50 20.16
N GLN A 305 -20.44 -14.84 20.18
CA GLN A 305 -19.93 -16.18 19.91
C GLN A 305 -19.18 -16.78 21.12
N GLU A 306 -19.75 -16.59 22.32
CA GLU A 306 -19.11 -17.02 23.57
C GLU A 306 -18.83 -18.52 23.61
N ASP A 307 -19.79 -19.35 23.15
CA ASP A 307 -19.63 -20.80 23.13
C ASP A 307 -18.52 -21.26 22.18
N ALA A 308 -18.39 -20.65 21.00
CA ALA A 308 -17.33 -20.96 20.05
C ALA A 308 -15.96 -20.50 20.57
N MET A 309 -15.88 -19.35 21.25
CA MET A 309 -14.67 -18.87 21.90
C MET A 309 -14.24 -19.79 23.05
N ASP A 310 -15.17 -20.21 23.91
CA ASP A 310 -14.86 -21.14 25.00
C ASP A 310 -14.41 -22.52 24.46
N ALA A 311 -15.05 -23.02 23.43
CA ALA A 311 -14.66 -24.26 22.76
C ALA A 311 -13.26 -24.19 22.16
N GLY A 312 -12.90 -23.09 21.49
CA GLY A 312 -11.60 -22.91 20.83
C GLY A 312 -10.45 -22.58 21.79
N TYR A 313 -10.70 -21.77 22.83
CA TYR A 313 -9.66 -21.21 23.69
C TYR A 313 -9.77 -21.63 25.15
N SER A 314 -10.81 -22.33 25.57
CA SER A 314 -11.14 -22.60 26.98
C SER A 314 -11.15 -21.31 27.83
N ARG A 315 -11.65 -20.23 27.28
CA ARG A 315 -11.72 -18.90 27.86
C ARG A 315 -12.90 -18.12 27.31
N ASN A 316 -13.43 -17.21 28.09
CA ASN A 316 -14.47 -16.29 27.61
C ASN A 316 -13.91 -15.28 26.60
N THR A 317 -14.78 -14.71 25.77
CA THR A 317 -14.43 -13.79 24.68
C THR A 317 -13.61 -12.60 25.18
N ALA A 318 -14.00 -11.93 26.26
CA ALA A 318 -13.24 -10.81 26.82
C ALA A 318 -11.80 -11.21 27.13
N SER A 319 -11.61 -12.38 27.77
CA SER A 319 -10.27 -12.87 28.09
C SER A 319 -9.45 -13.21 26.84
N VAL A 320 -10.04 -13.73 25.79
CA VAL A 320 -9.35 -13.98 24.51
C VAL A 320 -8.92 -12.67 23.88
N LEU A 321 -9.82 -11.70 23.76
CA LEU A 321 -9.53 -10.40 23.17
C LEU A 321 -8.44 -9.64 23.92
N GLU A 322 -8.53 -9.59 25.26
CA GLU A 322 -7.62 -8.83 26.11
C GLU A 322 -6.26 -9.51 26.36
N ASN A 323 -6.24 -10.83 26.55
CA ASN A 323 -5.06 -11.53 27.05
C ASN A 323 -4.38 -12.45 26.04
N VAL A 324 -5.00 -12.67 24.88
CA VAL A 324 -4.43 -13.46 23.78
C VAL A 324 -4.17 -12.55 22.57
N ILE A 325 -5.20 -11.93 22.02
CA ILE A 325 -5.09 -11.19 20.76
C ILE A 325 -4.36 -9.84 20.93
N TRP A 326 -4.76 -9.03 21.91
CA TRP A 326 -4.19 -7.70 22.11
C TRP A 326 -2.67 -7.68 22.35
N PRO A 327 -2.10 -8.54 23.21
CA PRO A 327 -0.65 -8.54 23.44
C PRO A 327 0.16 -8.82 22.17
N ASP A 328 -0.34 -9.74 21.34
CA ASP A 328 0.33 -10.11 20.08
C ASP A 328 0.27 -8.97 19.06
N ILE A 329 -0.90 -8.35 18.87
CA ILE A 329 -1.05 -7.18 18.00
C ILE A 329 -0.15 -6.04 18.49
N SER A 330 -0.12 -5.77 19.80
CA SER A 330 0.70 -4.73 20.38
C SER A 330 2.20 -5.00 20.16
N THR A 331 2.63 -6.25 20.37
CA THR A 331 4.02 -6.67 20.14
C THR A 331 4.42 -6.57 18.67
N LEU A 332 3.51 -6.98 17.76
CA LEU A 332 3.74 -6.89 16.31
C LEU A 332 3.89 -5.44 15.86
N SER A 333 3.06 -4.53 16.37
CA SER A 333 3.15 -3.10 16.09
C SER A 333 4.51 -2.52 16.53
N GLU A 334 4.98 -2.89 17.73
CA GLU A 334 6.31 -2.47 18.23
C GLU A 334 7.45 -3.03 17.37
N TYR A 335 7.37 -4.32 17.01
CA TYR A 335 8.37 -4.97 16.14
C TYR A 335 8.47 -4.29 14.77
N LEU A 336 7.32 -3.96 14.16
CA LEU A 336 7.25 -3.27 12.88
C LEU A 336 7.49 -1.76 12.98
N ASN A 337 7.59 -1.20 14.19
CA ASN A 337 7.59 0.24 14.43
C ASN A 337 6.42 0.93 13.70
N SER A 338 5.23 0.34 13.78
CA SER A 338 4.06 0.76 12.99
C SER A 338 2.89 1.15 13.86
N ARG A 339 2.19 2.21 13.45
CA ARG A 339 0.93 2.67 14.06
C ARG A 339 -0.23 2.05 13.33
N PHE A 340 -1.11 1.37 14.06
CA PHE A 340 -2.28 0.72 13.48
C PHE A 340 -3.53 1.59 13.61
N THR A 341 -4.46 1.40 12.69
CA THR A 341 -5.83 1.92 12.79
C THR A 341 -6.78 0.76 13.00
N PHE A 342 -7.59 0.85 14.04
CA PHE A 342 -8.58 -0.15 14.39
C PHE A 342 -9.95 0.30 13.88
N LEU A 343 -10.46 -0.40 12.87
CA LEU A 343 -11.76 -0.15 12.25
C LEU A 343 -12.74 -1.19 12.78
N PHE A 344 -13.38 -0.91 13.90
CA PHE A 344 -14.11 -1.92 14.63
C PHE A 344 -15.64 -1.77 14.54
N THR A 345 -16.34 -2.85 14.85
CA THR A 345 -17.78 -2.89 15.01
C THR A 345 -18.14 -3.29 16.44
N PRO A 346 -19.11 -2.62 17.10
CA PRO A 346 -19.51 -3.00 18.45
C PRO A 346 -20.10 -4.43 18.50
N GLN A 347 -20.81 -4.82 17.46
CA GLN A 347 -21.46 -6.13 17.32
C GLN A 347 -21.63 -6.48 15.83
N PHE A 348 -21.84 -7.77 15.53
CA PHE A 348 -22.12 -8.25 14.17
C PHE A 348 -23.63 -8.44 13.93
N HIS A 349 -24.36 -8.96 14.92
CA HIS A 349 -25.79 -9.31 14.83
C HIS A 349 -26.63 -8.31 15.61
N TYR A 350 -27.28 -7.40 14.90
CA TYR A 350 -28.05 -6.31 15.49
C TYR A 350 -29.51 -6.67 15.83
N GLN A 351 -29.91 -7.90 15.54
CA GLN A 351 -31.28 -8.39 15.75
C GLN A 351 -31.40 -9.35 16.95
N ASP A 352 -30.28 -9.75 17.55
CA ASP A 352 -30.22 -10.61 18.72
C ASP A 352 -30.29 -9.81 20.05
N GLU A 353 -30.24 -10.52 21.19
CA GLU A 353 -30.30 -9.93 22.52
C GLU A 353 -28.94 -9.48 23.07
N HIS A 354 -27.85 -9.71 22.32
CA HIS A 354 -26.51 -9.32 22.77
C HIS A 354 -26.29 -7.81 22.59
N GLU A 355 -25.80 -7.17 23.64
CA GLU A 355 -25.51 -5.75 23.64
C GLU A 355 -24.00 -5.52 23.89
N PRO A 356 -23.42 -4.47 23.29
CA PRO A 356 -22.03 -4.10 23.55
C PRO A 356 -21.76 -3.79 25.02
N VAL A 357 -20.69 -4.36 25.57
CA VAL A 357 -20.27 -4.15 26.96
C VAL A 357 -19.47 -2.86 27.06
N SER A 358 -20.02 -1.89 27.73
CA SER A 358 -19.45 -0.55 27.86
C SER A 358 -18.06 -0.50 28.53
N GLN A 359 -17.81 -1.38 29.50
CA GLN A 359 -16.50 -1.46 30.17
C GLN A 359 -15.39 -1.91 29.21
N GLU A 360 -15.72 -2.75 28.25
CA GLU A 360 -14.77 -3.18 27.20
C GLU A 360 -14.48 -2.04 26.23
N LEU A 361 -15.48 -1.23 25.88
CA LEU A 361 -15.27 -0.03 25.07
C LEU A 361 -14.26 0.92 25.71
N GLU A 362 -14.45 1.27 26.99
CA GLU A 362 -13.52 2.13 27.73
C GLU A 362 -12.12 1.52 27.84
N TYR A 363 -12.06 0.21 28.09
CA TYR A 363 -10.80 -0.51 28.21
C TYR A 363 -10.00 -0.46 26.90
N PHE A 364 -10.59 -0.85 25.78
CA PHE A 364 -9.89 -0.86 24.50
C PHE A 364 -9.54 0.53 24.02
N PHE A 365 -10.39 1.53 24.19
CA PHE A 365 -10.04 2.91 23.83
C PHE A 365 -8.84 3.43 24.61
N ARG A 366 -8.71 3.10 25.88
CA ARG A 366 -7.52 3.43 26.66
C ARG A 366 -6.26 2.74 26.09
N LEU A 367 -6.34 1.46 25.76
CA LEU A 367 -5.22 0.72 25.18
C LEU A 367 -4.78 1.30 23.83
N LEU A 368 -5.75 1.65 22.98
CA LEU A 368 -5.47 2.28 21.69
C LEU A 368 -4.75 3.62 21.89
N HIS A 369 -5.23 4.43 22.82
CA HIS A 369 -4.61 5.71 23.15
C HIS A 369 -3.17 5.56 23.67
N GLU A 370 -2.91 4.65 24.60
CA GLU A 370 -1.57 4.39 25.14
C GLU A 370 -0.55 4.03 24.05
N LYS A 371 -1.01 3.38 22.97
CA LYS A 371 -0.19 2.99 21.83
C LYS A 371 -0.20 4.02 20.68
N GLN A 372 -0.92 5.13 20.81
CA GLN A 372 -1.12 6.11 19.74
C GLN A 372 -1.72 5.51 18.47
N PHE A 373 -2.61 4.54 18.62
CA PHE A 373 -3.41 3.96 17.57
C PHE A 373 -4.67 4.79 17.32
N GLU A 374 -5.20 4.72 16.11
CA GLU A 374 -6.46 5.34 15.76
C GLU A 374 -7.61 4.34 15.92
N ALA A 375 -8.74 4.83 16.43
CA ALA A 375 -10.00 4.10 16.43
C ALA A 375 -10.92 4.68 15.36
N GLY A 376 -11.33 3.85 14.41
CA GLY A 376 -12.32 4.13 13.39
C GLY A 376 -13.47 3.15 13.47
N LEU A 377 -14.41 3.25 12.56
CA LEU A 377 -15.61 2.42 12.49
C LEU A 377 -15.49 1.33 11.43
N SER A 378 -16.33 0.31 11.53
CA SER A 378 -16.56 -0.66 10.46
C SER A 378 -18.04 -0.72 10.11
N SER A 379 -18.36 -0.84 8.82
CA SER A 379 -19.73 -1.07 8.34
C SER A 379 -20.16 -2.54 8.40
N THR A 380 -19.28 -3.42 8.84
CA THR A 380 -19.54 -4.87 8.90
C THR A 380 -20.71 -5.19 9.83
N ARG A 381 -21.63 -6.00 9.35
CA ARG A 381 -22.88 -6.39 10.03
C ARG A 381 -23.48 -7.62 9.38
N ASP A 382 -24.48 -8.20 10.00
CA ASP A 382 -25.33 -9.23 9.39
C ASP A 382 -26.12 -8.69 8.18
N THR A 383 -26.59 -9.59 7.33
CA THR A 383 -27.32 -9.25 6.09
C THR A 383 -28.71 -8.66 6.31
N ASN A 384 -29.27 -8.77 7.51
CA ASN A 384 -30.63 -8.35 7.83
C ASN A 384 -30.69 -6.91 8.34
N THR A 385 -29.57 -6.32 8.69
CA THR A 385 -29.47 -4.97 9.24
C THR A 385 -29.01 -3.99 8.15
N SER A 386 -29.71 -2.87 7.99
CA SER A 386 -29.26 -1.81 7.08
C SER A 386 -28.09 -1.02 7.67
N ILE A 387 -27.24 -0.40 6.83
CA ILE A 387 -26.15 0.47 7.29
C ILE A 387 -26.67 1.60 8.18
N ARG A 388 -27.78 2.20 7.80
CA ARG A 388 -28.39 3.28 8.58
C ARG A 388 -28.77 2.83 9.98
N GLU A 389 -29.42 1.67 10.10
CA GLU A 389 -29.82 1.10 11.40
C GLU A 389 -28.60 0.78 12.24
N LYS A 390 -27.58 0.13 11.65
CA LYS A 390 -26.31 -0.12 12.31
C LYS A 390 -25.69 1.17 12.86
N LEU A 391 -25.47 2.16 12.02
CA LEU A 391 -24.82 3.41 12.41
C LEU A 391 -25.61 4.18 13.49
N GLN A 392 -26.94 4.08 13.49
CA GLN A 392 -27.77 4.65 14.55
C GLN A 392 -27.59 3.93 15.88
N LYS A 393 -27.57 2.59 15.87
CA LYS A 393 -27.34 1.78 17.08
C LYS A 393 -25.92 2.02 17.62
N ASP A 394 -24.90 2.00 16.75
CA ASP A 394 -23.52 2.29 17.11
C ASP A 394 -23.37 3.69 17.72
N THR A 395 -24.01 4.70 17.13
CA THR A 395 -24.01 6.06 17.67
C THR A 395 -24.54 6.10 19.10
N SER A 396 -25.60 5.34 19.40
CA SER A 396 -26.17 5.30 20.74
C SER A 396 -25.19 4.71 21.77
N VAL A 397 -24.43 3.67 21.39
CA VAL A 397 -23.40 3.05 22.23
C VAL A 397 -22.25 4.04 22.47
N TYR A 398 -21.70 4.61 21.40
CA TYR A 398 -20.54 5.49 21.52
C TYR A 398 -20.83 6.78 22.27
N ARG A 399 -22.00 7.39 22.10
CA ARG A 399 -22.39 8.62 22.80
C ARG A 399 -22.45 8.47 24.31
N THR A 400 -22.77 7.30 24.79
CA THR A 400 -22.86 7.06 26.23
C THR A 400 -21.48 7.16 26.89
N PHE A 401 -20.41 6.77 26.19
CA PHE A 401 -19.08 6.63 26.75
C PHE A 401 -18.03 7.52 26.10
N LEU A 402 -18.23 7.93 24.85
CA LEU A 402 -17.25 8.65 24.04
C LEU A 402 -17.81 10.00 23.56
N GLN A 403 -18.33 10.82 24.51
CA GLN A 403 -19.03 12.07 24.17
C GLN A 403 -18.18 13.05 23.35
N HIS A 404 -16.86 13.02 23.54
CA HIS A 404 -15.92 13.94 22.91
C HIS A 404 -15.08 13.31 21.79
N TYR A 405 -15.09 11.97 21.65
CA TYR A 405 -14.37 11.31 20.58
C TYR A 405 -15.13 11.44 19.26
N ARG A 406 -14.39 11.71 18.19
CA ARG A 406 -14.94 11.80 16.83
C ARG A 406 -14.29 10.77 15.94
N PHE A 407 -15.11 9.91 15.37
CA PHE A 407 -14.64 8.94 14.39
C PHE A 407 -14.41 9.65 13.05
N LEU A 408 -13.17 9.58 12.57
CA LEU A 408 -12.73 10.24 11.32
C LEU A 408 -12.63 9.26 10.16
N SER A 409 -12.54 7.96 10.46
CA SER A 409 -12.39 6.89 9.47
C SER A 409 -13.42 5.77 9.67
N ILE A 410 -13.82 5.14 8.55
CA ILE A 410 -14.69 3.98 8.54
C ILE A 410 -14.23 3.00 7.46
N TYR A 411 -14.28 1.70 7.77
CA TYR A 411 -14.20 0.64 6.77
C TYR A 411 -15.58 0.35 6.20
N ALA A 412 -15.70 0.29 4.89
CA ALA A 412 -16.94 -0.06 4.20
C ALA A 412 -16.64 -0.74 2.86
N LYS A 413 -17.58 -1.55 2.36
CA LYS A 413 -17.52 -2.04 0.98
C LYS A 413 -17.74 -0.88 0.01
N GLU A 414 -17.12 -0.93 -1.16
CA GLU A 414 -17.26 0.14 -2.16
C GLU A 414 -18.73 0.40 -2.54
N SER A 415 -19.55 -0.65 -2.65
CA SER A 415 -20.99 -0.54 -2.91
C SER A 415 -21.77 0.17 -1.80
N GLU A 416 -21.23 0.26 -0.59
CA GLU A 416 -21.88 0.81 0.59
C GLU A 416 -21.57 2.29 0.85
N ILE A 417 -20.60 2.87 0.11
CA ILE A 417 -20.12 4.26 0.33
C ILE A 417 -21.29 5.25 0.38
N SER A 418 -22.21 5.16 -0.59
CA SER A 418 -23.35 6.08 -0.65
C SER A 418 -24.28 5.97 0.58
N GLU A 419 -24.48 4.76 1.09
CA GLU A 419 -25.32 4.53 2.28
C GLU A 419 -24.60 5.00 3.54
N VAL A 420 -23.29 4.81 3.64
CA VAL A 420 -22.47 5.32 4.75
C VAL A 420 -22.54 6.84 4.81
N LEU A 421 -22.33 7.53 3.68
CA LEU A 421 -22.38 9.00 3.61
C LEU A 421 -23.76 9.59 3.94
N ASN A 422 -24.83 8.83 3.73
CA ASN A 422 -26.21 9.22 4.03
C ASN A 422 -26.78 8.59 5.32
N GLY A 423 -25.97 7.86 6.07
CA GLY A 423 -26.41 7.08 7.23
C GLY A 423 -26.81 7.91 8.44
N SER A 424 -25.93 8.04 9.41
CA SER A 424 -26.15 8.86 10.61
C SER A 424 -25.45 10.22 10.45
N PRO A 425 -26.18 11.36 10.38
CA PRO A 425 -25.55 12.67 10.26
C PRO A 425 -24.52 12.98 11.35
N GLU A 426 -24.66 12.38 12.49
CA GLU A 426 -23.80 12.62 13.65
C GLU A 426 -22.42 11.96 13.51
N LEU A 427 -22.38 10.78 12.92
CA LEU A 427 -21.12 10.12 12.57
C LEU A 427 -20.57 10.64 11.23
N THR A 428 -21.43 10.81 10.25
CA THR A 428 -21.00 11.15 8.88
C THR A 428 -20.51 12.59 8.75
N ASN A 429 -20.99 13.53 9.58
CA ASN A 429 -20.50 14.93 9.58
C ASN A 429 -19.06 15.07 10.07
N THR A 430 -18.52 14.07 10.77
CA THR A 430 -17.12 14.07 11.21
C THR A 430 -16.23 13.19 10.36
N LEU A 431 -16.82 12.35 9.50
CA LEU A 431 -16.10 11.37 8.69
C LEU A 431 -15.26 12.05 7.63
N GLN A 432 -13.98 11.73 7.58
CA GLN A 432 -13.01 12.26 6.63
C GLN A 432 -12.50 11.22 5.63
N THR A 433 -12.54 9.94 6.03
CA THR A 433 -11.92 8.87 5.25
C THR A 433 -12.78 7.60 5.28
N ILE A 434 -12.97 7.02 4.12
CA ILE A 434 -13.57 5.69 3.96
C ILE A 434 -12.48 4.75 3.45
N VAL A 435 -12.18 3.71 4.20
CA VAL A 435 -11.29 2.62 3.80
C VAL A 435 -12.12 1.55 3.11
N THR A 436 -11.74 1.13 1.91
CA THR A 436 -12.46 0.11 1.14
C THR A 436 -11.53 -1.00 0.69
N GLU A 437 -12.08 -2.16 0.38
CA GLU A 437 -11.35 -3.20 -0.33
C GLU A 437 -10.97 -2.73 -1.75
N LYS A 438 -9.92 -3.31 -2.32
CA LYS A 438 -9.56 -3.13 -3.73
C LYS A 438 -10.60 -3.84 -4.58
N SER A 439 -11.20 -3.11 -5.52
CA SER A 439 -12.11 -3.68 -6.52
C SER A 439 -11.39 -3.98 -7.83
N SER A 440 -11.80 -5.02 -8.53
CA SER A 440 -11.26 -5.37 -9.85
C SER A 440 -11.56 -4.33 -10.94
N ASN A 441 -12.54 -3.44 -10.71
CA ASN A 441 -12.99 -2.44 -11.67
C ASN A 441 -12.52 -1.01 -11.37
N ASP A 442 -11.55 -0.84 -10.50
CA ASP A 442 -11.14 0.45 -9.93
C ASP A 442 -10.33 1.35 -10.86
N GLY A 443 -10.03 0.91 -12.05
CA GLY A 443 -9.18 1.65 -12.97
C GLY A 443 -7.79 1.96 -12.39
N ASN A 444 -7.31 1.10 -11.48
CA ASN A 444 -6.04 1.25 -10.75
C ASN A 444 -5.93 2.53 -9.89
N CYS A 445 -7.07 3.12 -9.50
CA CYS A 445 -7.12 4.23 -8.56
C CYS A 445 -6.87 3.72 -7.13
N LEU A 446 -5.86 4.26 -6.45
CA LEU A 446 -5.49 3.85 -5.08
C LEU A 446 -6.29 4.61 -4.02
N PHE A 447 -6.60 5.85 -4.32
CA PHE A 447 -7.32 6.78 -3.45
C PHE A 447 -7.95 7.91 -4.27
N GLY A 448 -9.03 8.49 -3.76
CA GLY A 448 -9.74 9.57 -4.42
C GLY A 448 -10.82 10.15 -3.52
N TYR A 449 -11.45 11.23 -3.96
CA TYR A 449 -12.56 11.83 -3.22
C TYR A 449 -13.89 11.16 -3.57
N VAL A 450 -14.71 10.96 -2.54
CA VAL A 450 -16.10 10.52 -2.65
C VAL A 450 -17.00 11.58 -2.00
N GLY A 451 -18.05 12.01 -2.68
CA GLY A 451 -18.80 13.20 -2.23
C GLY A 451 -17.97 14.47 -2.34
N ASN A 452 -18.16 15.41 -1.40
CA ASN A 452 -17.51 16.72 -1.49
C ASN A 452 -16.12 16.76 -0.82
N ASP A 453 -15.89 16.02 0.29
CA ASP A 453 -14.66 16.18 1.08
C ASP A 453 -14.13 14.87 1.71
N VAL A 454 -14.84 13.76 1.53
CA VAL A 454 -14.43 12.48 2.10
C VAL A 454 -13.47 11.76 1.17
N LEU A 455 -12.33 11.32 1.70
CA LEU A 455 -11.33 10.58 0.95
C LEU A 455 -11.62 9.07 1.01
N GLN A 456 -11.70 8.42 -0.13
CA GLN A 456 -11.64 6.97 -0.22
C GLN A 456 -10.18 6.53 -0.28
N MET A 457 -9.80 5.57 0.56
CA MET A 457 -8.51 4.87 0.53
C MET A 457 -8.76 3.39 0.33
N LYS A 458 -8.07 2.77 -0.64
CA LYS A 458 -8.23 1.35 -0.91
C LYS A 458 -7.17 0.53 -0.19
N LEU A 459 -7.58 -0.59 0.38
CA LEU A 459 -6.67 -1.61 0.87
C LEU A 459 -6.00 -2.28 -0.33
N LEU A 460 -4.69 -2.29 -0.36
CA LEU A 460 -3.91 -2.73 -1.51
C LEU A 460 -3.37 -4.16 -1.34
N SER A 461 -3.24 -4.61 -0.11
CA SER A 461 -2.78 -5.95 0.23
C SER A 461 -3.55 -6.52 1.41
N ASP A 462 -3.74 -7.83 1.37
CA ASP A 462 -4.23 -8.60 2.50
C ASP A 462 -3.07 -8.87 3.47
N GLY A 463 -3.19 -8.37 4.69
CA GLY A 463 -2.21 -8.57 5.74
C GLY A 463 -2.27 -9.96 6.39
N THR A 464 -3.23 -10.80 6.01
CA THR A 464 -3.34 -12.18 6.52
C THR A 464 -2.70 -13.21 5.59
N ALA A 465 -2.31 -12.79 4.37
CA ALA A 465 -1.72 -13.66 3.36
C ALA A 465 -0.54 -12.98 2.66
N TYR A 466 0.63 -13.61 2.74
CA TYR A 466 1.78 -13.19 1.94
C TYR A 466 1.71 -13.82 0.55
N SER A 467 1.84 -12.98 -0.49
CA SER A 467 2.05 -13.48 -1.85
C SER A 467 3.17 -12.72 -2.55
N TYR A 468 3.85 -13.36 -3.47
CA TYR A 468 4.93 -12.74 -4.24
C TYR A 468 4.43 -11.62 -5.14
N LYS A 469 3.25 -11.75 -5.70
CA LYS A 469 2.63 -10.67 -6.49
C LYS A 469 2.34 -9.45 -5.63
N ASN A 470 1.80 -9.63 -4.43
CA ASN A 470 1.56 -8.52 -3.52
C ASN A 470 2.87 -7.88 -3.05
N ASP A 471 3.92 -8.64 -2.76
CA ASP A 471 5.24 -8.09 -2.44
C ASP A 471 5.82 -7.26 -3.59
N PHE A 472 5.73 -7.75 -4.81
CA PHE A 472 6.14 -7.01 -6.00
C PHE A 472 5.33 -5.70 -6.17
N ILE A 473 4.01 -5.75 -6.00
CA ILE A 473 3.14 -4.58 -6.04
C ILE A 473 3.52 -3.59 -4.94
N GLN A 474 3.77 -4.03 -3.72
CA GLN A 474 4.20 -3.17 -2.61
C GLN A 474 5.54 -2.48 -2.91
N LYS A 475 6.54 -3.19 -3.44
CA LYS A 475 7.80 -2.58 -3.88
C LYS A 475 7.61 -1.56 -4.99
N SER A 476 6.73 -1.87 -5.94
CA SER A 476 6.37 -0.95 -7.00
C SER A 476 5.72 0.32 -6.47
N LEU A 477 4.74 0.21 -5.57
CA LEU A 477 4.05 1.35 -4.97
C LEU A 477 4.98 2.17 -4.06
N ASN A 478 5.87 1.52 -3.33
CA ASN A 478 6.90 2.20 -2.56
C ASN A 478 7.85 2.99 -3.45
N THR A 479 8.22 2.44 -4.62
CA THR A 479 9.05 3.12 -5.62
C THR A 479 8.33 4.32 -6.24
N ALA A 480 7.04 4.21 -6.53
CA ALA A 480 6.28 5.26 -7.20
C ALA A 480 5.79 6.35 -6.24
N LEU A 481 5.29 5.96 -5.06
CA LEU A 481 4.48 6.81 -4.19
C LEU A 481 4.92 6.80 -2.72
N ALA A 482 5.86 5.95 -2.34
CA ALA A 482 6.18 5.71 -0.92
C ALA A 482 4.90 5.37 -0.12
N TYR A 483 4.02 4.56 -0.68
CA TYR A 483 2.68 4.32 -0.17
C TYR A 483 2.35 2.84 -0.06
N SER A 484 1.73 2.48 1.08
CA SER A 484 1.20 1.14 1.34
C SER A 484 -0.09 1.26 2.16
N SER A 485 -1.07 0.39 1.88
CA SER A 485 -2.31 0.29 2.65
C SER A 485 -2.69 -1.19 2.77
N ILE A 486 -2.56 -1.73 3.98
CA ILE A 486 -2.71 -3.14 4.27
C ILE A 486 -3.88 -3.34 5.22
N GLY A 487 -4.77 -4.28 4.88
CA GLY A 487 -5.89 -4.68 5.73
C GLY A 487 -5.62 -6.01 6.43
N VAL A 488 -5.97 -6.11 7.70
CA VAL A 488 -6.01 -7.34 8.49
C VAL A 488 -7.44 -7.51 8.98
N ASP A 489 -8.21 -8.36 8.32
CA ASP A 489 -9.60 -8.61 8.69
C ASP A 489 -9.69 -9.69 9.78
N CYS A 490 -10.12 -9.29 10.97
CA CYS A 490 -10.29 -10.15 12.12
C CYS A 490 -11.72 -10.70 12.27
N THR A 491 -12.58 -10.58 11.25
CA THR A 491 -13.98 -10.99 11.33
C THR A 491 -14.12 -12.45 11.78
N GLU A 492 -13.40 -13.37 11.15
CA GLU A 492 -13.46 -14.80 11.48
C GLU A 492 -12.91 -15.13 12.87
N ILE A 493 -11.96 -14.32 13.36
CA ILE A 493 -11.41 -14.46 14.72
C ILE A 493 -12.37 -13.93 15.79
N CYS A 494 -13.02 -12.80 15.51
CA CYS A 494 -13.93 -12.15 16.46
C CYS A 494 -15.36 -12.71 16.42
N ASN A 495 -15.73 -13.36 15.32
CA ASN A 495 -17.03 -14.00 15.11
C ASN A 495 -16.84 -15.41 14.50
N PRO A 496 -16.16 -16.34 15.24
CA PRO A 496 -15.85 -17.67 14.73
C PRO A 496 -17.15 -18.46 14.48
N LYS A 497 -17.13 -19.30 13.45
CA LYS A 497 -18.20 -20.27 13.21
C LYS A 497 -17.99 -21.48 14.10
N GLU A 498 -19.09 -22.10 14.56
CA GLU A 498 -19.02 -23.35 15.27
C GLU A 498 -18.24 -24.39 14.44
N ASP A 499 -17.35 -25.15 15.08
CA ASP A 499 -16.55 -26.24 14.52
C ASP A 499 -15.40 -25.87 13.54
N ASP A 500 -14.99 -24.63 13.41
CA ASP A 500 -13.83 -24.29 12.58
C ASP A 500 -12.51 -24.22 13.37
N GLU A 501 -11.88 -25.37 13.61
CA GLU A 501 -10.56 -25.46 14.28
C GLU A 501 -9.43 -24.76 13.49
N ASN A 502 -9.66 -24.30 12.24
CA ASN A 502 -8.65 -23.66 11.41
C ASN A 502 -8.53 -22.16 11.66
N VAL A 503 -9.48 -21.55 12.35
CA VAL A 503 -9.55 -20.10 12.61
C VAL A 503 -9.04 -19.76 14.03
N LEU A 504 -8.06 -20.50 14.55
CA LEU A 504 -7.44 -20.15 15.82
C LEU A 504 -6.44 -19.01 15.63
N TRP A 505 -6.41 -18.10 16.64
CA TRP A 505 -5.54 -16.93 16.66
C TRP A 505 -4.07 -17.23 16.36
N ASP A 506 -3.51 -18.27 16.93
CA ASP A 506 -2.10 -18.62 16.72
C ASP A 506 -1.74 -18.82 15.24
N LYS A 507 -2.58 -19.52 14.49
CA LYS A 507 -2.38 -19.75 13.06
C LYS A 507 -2.60 -18.47 12.25
N PHE A 508 -3.63 -17.71 12.60
CA PHE A 508 -3.94 -16.42 11.99
C PHE A 508 -2.79 -15.43 12.24
N TYR A 509 -2.33 -15.31 13.48
CA TYR A 509 -1.24 -14.42 13.87
C TYR A 509 0.07 -14.76 13.15
N GLN A 510 0.43 -16.04 13.03
CA GLN A 510 1.64 -16.45 12.31
C GLN A 510 1.61 -16.00 10.84
N LYS A 511 0.48 -16.18 10.15
CA LYS A 511 0.29 -15.72 8.78
C LYS A 511 0.39 -14.20 8.70
N THR A 512 -0.33 -13.49 9.56
CA THR A 512 -0.35 -12.02 9.62
C THR A 512 1.04 -11.44 9.94
N ALA A 513 1.73 -11.95 10.94
CA ALA A 513 3.06 -11.49 11.30
C ALA A 513 4.07 -11.69 10.16
N THR A 514 3.99 -12.83 9.45
CA THR A 514 4.83 -13.12 8.29
C THR A 514 4.55 -12.14 7.14
N ALA A 515 3.28 -11.93 6.80
CA ALA A 515 2.89 -11.04 5.72
C ALA A 515 3.26 -9.58 6.03
N LEU A 516 2.92 -9.08 7.21
CA LEU A 516 3.24 -7.70 7.60
C LEU A 516 4.75 -7.45 7.70
N ALA A 517 5.53 -8.40 8.23
CA ALA A 517 6.99 -8.25 8.30
C ALA A 517 7.66 -8.23 6.91
N ALA A 518 7.08 -8.91 5.93
CA ALA A 518 7.54 -8.88 4.54
C ALA A 518 7.17 -7.56 3.84
N TYR A 519 5.92 -7.11 3.99
CA TYR A 519 5.43 -5.90 3.33
C TYR A 519 5.95 -4.60 3.98
N LEU A 520 6.19 -4.61 5.29
CA LEU A 520 6.62 -3.45 6.08
C LEU A 520 7.92 -3.78 6.83
N PRO A 521 9.07 -3.80 6.15
CA PRO A 521 10.32 -4.13 6.82
C PRO A 521 10.61 -3.13 7.96
N PRO A 522 11.04 -3.60 9.17
CA PRO A 522 11.20 -2.78 10.37
C PRO A 522 12.19 -1.60 10.24
N LYS A 523 13.05 -1.64 9.23
CA LYS A 523 14.03 -0.56 8.91
C LYS A 523 13.57 0.33 7.76
N SER A 524 12.29 0.32 7.43
CA SER A 524 11.77 1.20 6.39
C SER A 524 11.97 2.66 6.77
N VAL A 525 12.40 3.47 5.83
CA VAL A 525 12.46 4.94 5.94
C VAL A 525 11.06 5.53 5.81
N TYR A 526 10.15 4.83 5.15
CA TYR A 526 8.78 5.28 4.97
C TYR A 526 8.03 5.32 6.31
N GLN A 527 7.26 6.38 6.49
CA GLN A 527 6.62 6.61 7.77
C GLN A 527 5.35 5.80 7.94
N SER A 528 5.28 5.07 9.04
CA SER A 528 4.03 4.47 9.47
C SER A 528 3.04 5.55 9.93
N CYS A 529 1.81 5.45 9.45
CA CYS A 529 0.74 6.41 9.69
C CYS A 529 -0.56 5.69 10.08
N THR A 530 -1.38 6.36 10.88
CA THR A 530 -2.79 6.00 10.97
C THR A 530 -3.53 6.39 9.70
N VAL A 531 -4.74 5.88 9.50
CA VAL A 531 -5.57 6.18 8.32
C VAL A 531 -5.81 7.70 8.19
N THR A 532 -6.11 8.38 9.29
CA THR A 532 -6.33 9.84 9.26
C THR A 532 -5.06 10.61 8.92
N GLN A 533 -3.89 10.21 9.43
CA GLN A 533 -2.61 10.81 9.07
C GLN A 533 -2.27 10.57 7.59
N ALA A 534 -2.47 9.35 7.11
CA ALA A 534 -2.29 9.02 5.70
C ALA A 534 -3.23 9.82 4.80
N ALA A 535 -4.48 10.01 5.21
CA ALA A 535 -5.45 10.83 4.48
C ALA A 535 -5.00 12.30 4.35
N SER A 536 -4.40 12.89 5.39
CA SER A 536 -3.80 14.23 5.31
C SER A 536 -2.70 14.29 4.26
N ARG A 537 -1.79 13.31 4.27
CA ARG A 537 -0.69 13.22 3.30
C ARG A 537 -1.16 12.98 1.87
N ILE A 538 -2.19 12.14 1.68
CA ILE A 538 -2.81 11.95 0.37
C ILE A 538 -3.43 13.25 -0.15
N ARG A 539 -4.13 14.03 0.71
CA ARG A 539 -4.68 15.33 0.32
C ARG A 539 -3.58 16.30 -0.09
N ALA A 540 -2.49 16.37 0.66
CA ALA A 540 -1.32 17.17 0.31
C ALA A 540 -0.71 16.73 -1.03
N PHE A 541 -0.53 15.43 -1.22
CA PHE A 541 -0.02 14.84 -2.46
C PHE A 541 -0.93 15.13 -3.68
N LEU A 542 -2.26 15.05 -3.51
CA LEU A 542 -3.20 15.37 -4.58
C LEU A 542 -3.18 16.86 -4.94
N ALA A 543 -3.02 17.74 -3.95
CA ALA A 543 -3.05 19.19 -4.13
C ALA A 543 -1.74 19.79 -4.63
N VAL A 544 -0.60 19.15 -4.34
CA VAL A 544 0.72 19.68 -4.70
C VAL A 544 0.92 19.72 -6.21
N ASP A 545 1.58 20.79 -6.66
CA ASP A 545 2.13 20.94 -8.00
C ASP A 545 3.59 21.38 -7.90
N TYR A 546 4.41 21.05 -8.87
CA TYR A 546 5.84 21.30 -8.81
C TYR A 546 6.50 21.46 -10.18
N SER A 547 7.66 22.08 -10.16
CA SER A 547 8.61 22.03 -11.27
C SER A 547 10.03 21.84 -10.72
N SER A 548 10.87 21.15 -11.47
CA SER A 548 12.27 20.99 -11.14
C SER A 548 13.17 21.34 -12.31
N MET A 549 14.30 21.97 -12.01
CA MET A 549 15.31 22.36 -13.00
C MET A 549 16.69 22.04 -12.45
N ARG A 550 17.54 21.46 -13.28
CA ARG A 550 18.94 21.23 -12.96
C ARG A 550 19.83 22.22 -13.71
N THR A 551 20.76 22.83 -13.00
CA THR A 551 21.80 23.70 -13.56
C THR A 551 23.15 23.23 -13.02
N SER A 552 23.95 22.56 -13.85
CA SER A 552 25.21 21.96 -13.42
C SER A 552 25.01 20.98 -12.23
N ASN A 553 25.58 21.30 -11.09
CA ASN A 553 25.52 20.48 -9.87
C ASN A 553 24.39 20.86 -8.92
N THR A 554 23.44 21.68 -9.36
CA THR A 554 22.35 22.16 -8.49
C THR A 554 21.00 21.81 -9.10
N ILE A 555 20.11 21.22 -8.29
CA ILE A 555 18.70 21.01 -8.62
C ILE A 555 17.89 22.03 -7.83
N THR A 556 17.06 22.80 -8.53
CA THR A 556 16.08 23.69 -7.91
C THR A 556 14.71 23.08 -8.08
N LEU A 557 14.01 22.88 -6.96
CA LEU A 557 12.62 22.41 -6.91
C LEU A 557 11.71 23.57 -6.47
N GLN A 558 10.73 23.90 -7.28
CA GLN A 558 9.70 24.89 -6.97
C GLN A 558 8.38 24.18 -6.74
N ILE A 559 7.72 24.48 -5.64
CA ILE A 559 6.54 23.77 -5.15
C ILE A 559 5.38 24.77 -5.03
N LYS A 560 4.21 24.37 -5.51
CA LYS A 560 2.95 25.09 -5.31
C LYS A 560 2.04 24.24 -4.42
N ASN A 561 1.21 24.91 -3.62
CA ASN A 561 0.29 24.25 -2.69
C ASN A 561 1.00 23.32 -1.69
N ARG A 562 2.21 23.72 -1.25
CA ARG A 562 2.96 22.98 -0.24
C ARG A 562 2.21 23.00 1.10
N SER A 563 2.20 21.89 1.80
CA SER A 563 1.81 21.74 3.19
C SER A 563 2.92 21.05 3.99
N GLU A 564 2.75 20.91 5.30
CA GLU A 564 3.68 20.13 6.14
C GLU A 564 3.75 18.65 5.75
N ASP A 565 2.68 18.13 5.16
CA ASP A 565 2.55 16.74 4.69
C ASP A 565 2.97 16.55 3.21
N THR A 566 3.78 17.46 2.66
CA THR A 566 4.27 17.37 1.28
C THR A 566 5.63 16.67 1.24
N PHE A 567 5.77 15.64 0.39
CA PHE A 567 7.00 14.87 0.25
C PHE A 567 7.34 14.64 -1.22
N PHE A 568 8.65 14.48 -1.49
CA PHE A 568 9.15 14.14 -2.82
C PHE A 568 10.17 13.01 -2.75
N MET A 569 10.22 12.20 -3.80
CA MET A 569 11.29 11.24 -4.04
C MET A 569 12.27 11.86 -5.01
N LEU A 570 13.55 11.94 -4.63
CA LEU A 570 14.66 12.31 -5.52
C LEU A 570 15.48 11.06 -5.82
N ARG A 571 15.71 10.79 -7.10
CA ARG A 571 16.61 9.73 -7.56
C ARG A 571 17.76 10.32 -8.38
N LEU A 572 18.99 9.87 -8.10
CA LEU A 572 20.24 10.35 -8.67
C LEU A 572 21.08 9.20 -9.19
N HIS A 573 21.80 9.40 -10.31
CA HIS A 573 22.76 8.45 -10.85
C HIS A 573 24.19 8.83 -10.44
N ASN A 574 24.84 7.96 -9.62
CA ASN A 574 26.25 8.11 -9.21
C ASN A 574 26.60 9.48 -8.60
N GLU A 575 25.63 10.14 -8.01
CA GLU A 575 25.78 11.43 -7.33
C GLU A 575 25.11 11.36 -5.96
N GLU A 576 25.57 12.17 -5.04
CA GLU A 576 25.00 12.32 -3.70
C GLU A 576 24.65 13.77 -3.41
N ILE A 577 23.72 13.97 -2.46
CA ILE A 577 23.43 15.31 -1.95
C ILE A 577 24.67 15.78 -1.15
N GLU A 578 25.22 16.93 -1.52
CA GLU A 578 26.28 17.60 -0.77
C GLU A 578 25.69 18.56 0.27
N ASP A 579 24.70 19.34 -0.15
CA ASP A 579 23.99 20.32 0.69
C ASP A 579 22.56 20.49 0.20
N ILE A 580 21.65 20.88 1.11
CA ILE A 580 20.24 21.15 0.80
C ILE A 580 19.75 22.36 1.58
N ASP A 581 19.18 23.34 0.88
CA ASP A 581 18.51 24.49 1.50
C ASP A 581 17.00 24.44 1.25
N GLY A 582 16.23 24.68 2.30
CA GLY A 582 14.76 24.73 2.26
C GLY A 582 14.05 23.38 2.36
N ALA A 583 14.78 22.29 2.68
CA ALA A 583 14.20 20.96 2.92
C ALA A 583 15.11 20.11 3.82
N ALA A 584 14.56 19.04 4.39
CA ALA A 584 15.30 17.91 4.90
C ALA A 584 15.38 16.80 3.84
N ALA A 585 16.48 16.03 3.83
CA ALA A 585 16.66 14.87 2.97
C ALA A 585 17.02 13.64 3.80
N GLU A 586 16.36 12.53 3.56
CA GLU A 586 16.64 11.25 4.17
C GLU A 586 16.99 10.22 3.10
N LYS A 587 18.15 9.57 3.22
CA LYS A 587 18.62 8.57 2.26
C LYS A 587 17.84 7.27 2.47
N ILE A 588 17.16 6.80 1.43
CA ILE A 588 16.42 5.53 1.41
C ILE A 588 17.36 4.38 1.02
N GLU A 589 18.04 4.56 -0.11
CA GLU A 589 19.08 3.65 -0.64
C GLU A 589 20.03 4.46 -1.52
N ASP A 590 21.01 3.80 -2.14
CA ASP A 590 21.96 4.49 -3.00
C ASP A 590 21.26 5.18 -4.17
N GLY A 591 21.48 6.50 -4.28
CA GLY A 591 20.85 7.34 -5.27
C GLY A 591 19.36 7.63 -5.05
N ALA A 592 18.78 7.26 -3.92
CA ALA A 592 17.37 7.54 -3.62
C ALA A 592 17.21 8.26 -2.28
N TYR A 593 16.51 9.39 -2.29
CA TYR A 593 16.29 10.26 -1.13
C TYR A 593 14.83 10.66 -1.01
N LEU A 594 14.31 10.60 0.22
CA LEU A 594 13.06 11.22 0.59
C LEU A 594 13.33 12.68 0.96
N ILE A 595 12.67 13.61 0.26
CA ILE A 595 12.79 15.05 0.48
C ILE A 595 11.54 15.55 1.19
N THR A 596 11.73 16.23 2.32
CA THR A 596 10.66 16.89 3.09
C THR A 596 10.84 18.40 2.96
N PRO A 597 10.10 19.09 2.09
CA PRO A 597 10.25 20.52 1.87
C PRO A 597 9.77 21.35 3.08
N GLU A 598 10.60 22.28 3.51
CA GLU A 598 10.27 23.28 4.55
C GLU A 598 9.85 24.60 3.93
N ARG A 599 10.24 24.85 2.67
CA ARG A 599 9.94 26.06 1.87
C ARG A 599 9.42 25.69 0.49
N ASP A 600 8.77 26.65 -0.16
CA ASP A 600 8.24 26.48 -1.52
C ASP A 600 9.34 26.39 -2.60
N THR A 601 10.55 26.84 -2.27
CA THR A 601 11.74 26.68 -3.12
C THR A 601 12.79 25.89 -2.35
N VAL A 602 13.24 24.79 -2.95
CA VAL A 602 14.28 23.93 -2.40
C VAL A 602 15.47 23.92 -3.37
N THR A 603 16.67 24.08 -2.84
CA THR A 603 17.91 24.03 -3.62
C THR A 603 18.77 22.88 -3.13
N ILE A 604 19.13 21.97 -4.02
CA ILE A 604 19.89 20.76 -3.72
C ILE A 604 21.22 20.82 -4.48
N SER A 605 22.33 20.88 -3.76
CA SER A 605 23.67 20.83 -4.31
C SER A 605 24.16 19.39 -4.33
N LEU A 606 24.78 18.99 -5.45
CA LEU A 606 25.23 17.61 -5.71
C LEU A 606 26.74 17.53 -5.76
N LYS A 607 27.27 16.41 -5.25
CA LYS A 607 28.66 15.97 -5.42
C LYS A 607 28.71 14.62 -6.13
N LYS A 608 29.81 14.39 -6.84
CA LYS A 608 30.11 13.11 -7.50
C LYS A 608 30.73 12.12 -6.52
#